data_e9e4a85ff5c282aaeccaf9bddbc146e1
#
_entry.id   e9e4a85ff5c282aaeccaf9bddbc146e1
#
_cell.length_a   1.000
_cell.length_b   1.000
_cell.length_c   1.000
_cell.angle_alpha   90.00
_cell.angle_beta   90.00
_cell.angle_gamma   90.00
#
_symmetry.space_group_name_H-M   'P 1'
#
loop_
_entity.id
_entity.type
_entity.pdbx_description
1 polymer ?
#
loop_
_entity_poly.entity_id
_entity_poly.type
_entity_poly.pdbx_seq_one_letter_code
_entity_poly.pdbx_strand_id
1 'polypeptide(L)'
;MNKVLFPKKDYVKELVRFFKSSKNSQKLIKTLSKYHEKDIAEAITLLTPAERQNIYNVLDEHLIAEIFSYLDDAEKYLEELSLEKAARVVSYMDSDDAVDVLDDLSETKKNEIVEHLDADAKEDVQKLLSYEDDEIGSCMTNNFICIPDNLTIREAMSALVKQAGEHDNISTIYVVNGADKFAGAIDLKDLIIARQNDNLADIISSSYPYVYEHENINECIDKIADYEEDSIPVLTDDGKICGILTATDIVELVDDAMGDDYAKLAGLTSEDDLSEPTLVSIKKRLPWLIILLFLGMAVSSVVGIFESVVAVLPIVICFQSLVLDMAGNVGTQSLAVTIRVLMDETLSAKKKLSLLFKEMKIGFINGASLGIMALVFLGVYIHIFKKYAWMSAFLISGCVGLSLIVAMVISSLVGTIIPMFFHKIHIDPAVASGPLITTVNDLVAVVTYYGLAMVILIEMFHV
;
A
#
# COMPACT_ATOMS: atom_id res chain seq x y z
N MET A 1 30.56 15.01 22.84
CA MET A 1 31.02 13.71 22.33
C MET A 1 30.92 13.74 20.82
N ASN A 2 32.01 14.00 20.11
CA ASN A 2 32.06 13.97 18.66
C ASN A 2 31.89 12.50 18.20
N LYS A 3 30.72 12.12 17.63
CA LYS A 3 30.63 10.92 16.83
C LYS A 3 31.55 11.08 15.64
N VAL A 4 32.65 10.36 15.62
CA VAL A 4 33.45 10.16 14.41
C VAL A 4 32.52 9.33 13.46
N LEU A 5 31.81 10.04 12.60
CA LEU A 5 31.11 9.43 11.46
C LEU A 5 32.23 9.00 10.49
N PHE A 6 32.56 7.73 10.48
CA PHE A 6 33.30 7.17 9.36
C PHE A 6 32.46 7.47 8.11
N PRO A 7 33.06 8.09 7.06
CA PRO A 7 32.33 8.34 5.83
C PRO A 7 31.81 6.98 5.32
N LYS A 8 30.49 6.85 5.18
CA LYS A 8 29.87 5.64 4.60
C LYS A 8 30.46 5.47 3.21
N LYS A 9 31.09 4.35 2.94
CA LYS A 9 31.76 4.10 1.66
C LYS A 9 30.67 4.08 0.59
N ASP A 10 30.79 4.90 -0.42
CA ASP A 10 29.84 4.98 -1.52
C ASP A 10 30.25 3.93 -2.56
N TYR A 11 29.71 2.72 -2.40
CA TYR A 11 30.01 1.58 -3.25
C TYR A 11 29.53 1.78 -4.68
N VAL A 12 28.41 2.43 -4.89
CA VAL A 12 27.85 2.72 -6.21
C VAL A 12 28.82 3.59 -7.04
N LYS A 13 29.35 4.67 -6.44
CA LYS A 13 30.37 5.49 -7.13
C LYS A 13 31.66 4.75 -7.40
N GLU A 14 32.06 3.85 -6.51
CA GLU A 14 33.26 3.02 -6.71
C GLU A 14 33.03 2.08 -7.90
N LEU A 15 31.87 1.42 -7.97
CA LEU A 15 31.47 0.52 -9.06
C LEU A 15 31.41 1.25 -10.41
N VAL A 16 30.78 2.43 -10.47
CA VAL A 16 30.70 3.23 -11.70
C VAL A 16 32.10 3.58 -12.22
N ARG A 17 33.03 3.99 -11.34
CA ARG A 17 34.43 4.24 -11.74
C ARG A 17 35.13 2.98 -12.21
N PHE A 18 34.86 1.87 -11.56
CA PHE A 18 35.43 0.57 -11.92
C PHE A 18 34.93 0.11 -13.29
N PHE A 19 33.64 0.18 -13.56
CA PHE A 19 33.03 -0.15 -14.86
C PHE A 19 33.65 0.69 -16.00
N LYS A 20 33.83 1.98 -15.80
CA LYS A 20 34.42 2.88 -16.80
C LYS A 20 35.92 2.64 -17.04
N SER A 21 36.62 2.05 -16.08
CA SER A 21 38.08 1.85 -16.16
C SER A 21 38.49 0.43 -16.54
N SER A 22 37.65 -0.58 -16.28
CA SER A 22 38.03 -1.98 -16.40
C SER A 22 37.77 -2.51 -17.82
N LYS A 23 38.84 -3.01 -18.44
CA LYS A 23 38.81 -3.72 -19.74
C LYS A 23 38.99 -5.23 -19.63
N ASN A 24 39.13 -5.75 -18.40
CA ASN A 24 39.46 -7.17 -18.18
C ASN A 24 38.25 -7.89 -17.56
N SER A 25 37.66 -8.79 -18.33
CA SER A 25 36.48 -9.58 -17.98
C SER A 25 36.64 -10.40 -16.70
N GLN A 26 37.74 -11.11 -16.52
CA GLN A 26 37.96 -11.93 -15.31
C GLN A 26 38.13 -11.10 -14.05
N LYS A 27 38.72 -9.90 -14.18
CA LYS A 27 38.83 -8.97 -13.06
C LYS A 27 37.46 -8.34 -12.73
N LEU A 28 36.58 -8.16 -13.71
CA LEU A 28 35.22 -7.67 -13.53
C LEU A 28 34.43 -8.65 -12.67
N ILE A 29 34.25 -9.88 -13.08
CA ILE A 29 33.52 -10.93 -12.36
C ILE A 29 34.01 -11.07 -10.92
N LYS A 30 35.36 -11.24 -10.75
CA LYS A 30 35.95 -11.37 -9.40
C LYS A 30 35.78 -10.14 -8.50
N THR A 31 35.54 -8.99 -9.07
CA THR A 31 35.33 -7.78 -8.30
C THR A 31 33.85 -7.66 -7.93
N LEU A 32 32.94 -7.95 -8.84
CA LEU A 32 31.49 -7.89 -8.63
C LEU A 32 31.03 -8.86 -7.54
N SER A 33 31.58 -10.07 -7.47
CA SER A 33 31.24 -11.03 -6.39
C SER A 33 31.55 -10.57 -4.96
N LYS A 34 31.98 -9.31 -4.76
CA LYS A 34 32.24 -8.69 -3.45
C LYS A 34 31.26 -7.56 -3.12
N TYR A 35 30.40 -7.24 -4.03
CA TYR A 35 29.39 -6.21 -3.87
C TYR A 35 28.00 -6.86 -3.88
N HIS A 36 27.09 -6.25 -3.20
CA HIS A 36 25.70 -6.67 -3.24
C HIS A 36 25.08 -6.33 -4.61
N GLU A 37 24.21 -7.17 -5.09
CA GLU A 37 23.55 -7.06 -6.40
C GLU A 37 22.81 -5.72 -6.55
N LYS A 38 22.17 -5.25 -5.49
CA LYS A 38 21.54 -3.93 -5.43
C LYS A 38 22.50 -2.76 -5.69
N ASP A 39 23.72 -2.79 -5.10
CA ASP A 39 24.72 -1.75 -5.36
C ASP A 39 25.18 -1.79 -6.84
N ILE A 40 25.22 -2.99 -7.42
CA ILE A 40 25.57 -3.20 -8.84
C ILE A 40 24.45 -2.68 -9.73
N ALA A 41 23.19 -2.99 -9.42
CA ALA A 41 22.01 -2.51 -10.12
C ALA A 41 21.98 -0.96 -10.13
N GLU A 42 22.09 -0.32 -8.97
CA GLU A 42 22.17 1.15 -8.87
C GLU A 42 23.35 1.73 -9.69
N ALA A 43 24.50 1.05 -9.73
CA ALA A 43 25.63 1.51 -10.54
C ALA A 43 25.36 1.38 -12.03
N ILE A 44 24.64 0.36 -12.48
CA ILE A 44 24.23 0.14 -13.89
C ILE A 44 23.30 1.23 -14.37
N THR A 45 22.37 1.73 -13.54
CA THR A 45 21.48 2.82 -13.93
C THR A 45 22.23 4.12 -14.28
N LEU A 46 23.40 4.34 -13.68
CA LEU A 46 24.26 5.51 -13.89
C LEU A 46 25.19 5.42 -15.11
N LEU A 47 25.14 4.30 -15.85
CA LEU A 47 25.95 4.07 -17.03
C LEU A 47 25.19 4.40 -18.32
N THR A 48 25.94 4.69 -19.37
CA THR A 48 25.37 4.82 -20.71
C THR A 48 25.06 3.43 -21.31
N PRO A 49 24.11 3.31 -22.27
CA PRO A 49 23.81 2.04 -22.93
C PRO A 49 25.03 1.33 -23.50
N ALA A 50 25.99 2.06 -24.08
CA ALA A 50 27.22 1.49 -24.61
C ALA A 50 28.15 0.92 -23.52
N GLU A 51 28.18 1.54 -22.34
CA GLU A 51 28.94 1.05 -21.19
C GLU A 51 28.28 -0.21 -20.62
N ARG A 52 26.95 -0.24 -20.51
CA ARG A 52 26.17 -1.40 -20.05
C ARG A 52 26.35 -2.60 -20.98
N GLN A 53 26.28 -2.42 -22.28
CA GLN A 53 26.51 -3.48 -23.26
C GLN A 53 27.86 -4.18 -23.08
N ASN A 54 28.91 -3.44 -22.73
CA ASN A 54 30.23 -4.04 -22.44
C ASN A 54 30.20 -4.92 -21.19
N ILE A 55 29.36 -4.58 -20.21
CA ILE A 55 29.17 -5.33 -18.97
C ILE A 55 28.33 -6.58 -19.27
N TYR A 56 27.21 -6.44 -19.92
CA TYR A 56 26.32 -7.55 -20.29
C TYR A 56 27.02 -8.63 -21.14
N ASN A 57 27.97 -8.24 -21.99
CA ASN A 57 28.74 -9.20 -22.77
C ASN A 57 29.77 -10.04 -21.96
N VAL A 58 30.01 -9.66 -20.71
CA VAL A 58 31.00 -10.29 -19.83
C VAL A 58 30.36 -11.09 -18.71
N LEU A 59 29.20 -10.64 -18.23
CA LEU A 59 28.44 -11.30 -17.18
C LEU A 59 27.70 -12.52 -17.76
N ASP A 60 27.58 -13.56 -16.94
CA ASP A 60 26.67 -14.67 -17.22
C ASP A 60 25.20 -14.21 -16.99
N GLU A 61 24.31 -14.98 -17.54
CA GLU A 61 22.88 -14.65 -17.54
C GLU A 61 22.28 -14.75 -16.15
N HIS A 62 22.76 -15.63 -15.29
CA HIS A 62 22.31 -15.78 -13.90
C HIS A 62 22.61 -14.51 -13.08
N LEU A 63 23.84 -14.00 -13.11
CA LEU A 63 24.18 -12.77 -12.40
C LEU A 63 23.45 -11.54 -12.97
N ILE A 64 23.13 -11.54 -14.28
CA ILE A 64 22.31 -10.47 -14.86
C ILE A 64 20.87 -10.55 -14.32
N ALA A 65 20.31 -11.75 -14.19
CA ALA A 65 19.00 -11.97 -13.61
C ALA A 65 18.93 -11.44 -12.17
N GLU A 66 19.88 -11.87 -11.30
CA GLU A 66 19.99 -11.38 -9.92
C GLU A 66 20.11 -9.84 -9.83
N ILE A 67 20.81 -9.20 -10.76
CA ILE A 67 20.93 -7.74 -10.80
C ILE A 67 19.63 -7.08 -11.24
N PHE A 68 18.92 -7.68 -12.22
CA PHE A 68 17.72 -7.09 -12.79
C PHE A 68 16.54 -7.16 -11.84
N SER A 69 16.47 -8.15 -10.93
CA SER A 69 15.49 -8.20 -9.85
C SER A 69 15.58 -7.02 -8.85
N TYR A 70 16.65 -6.21 -8.90
CA TYR A 70 16.80 -4.99 -8.10
C TYR A 70 16.58 -3.70 -8.90
N LEU A 71 16.10 -3.77 -10.14
CA LEU A 71 15.89 -2.59 -10.99
C LEU A 71 14.39 -2.26 -11.10
N ASP A 72 14.00 -1.06 -10.70
CA ASP A 72 12.60 -0.59 -10.80
C ASP A 72 12.05 -0.56 -12.25
N ASP A 73 12.92 -0.37 -13.25
CA ASP A 73 12.58 -0.31 -14.69
C ASP A 73 13.34 -1.42 -15.46
N ALA A 74 13.32 -2.66 -14.98
CA ALA A 74 14.12 -3.76 -15.53
C ALA A 74 13.85 -4.03 -17.02
N GLU A 75 12.62 -3.80 -17.49
CA GLU A 75 12.19 -3.95 -18.88
C GLU A 75 13.03 -3.10 -19.86
N LYS A 76 13.43 -1.88 -19.46
CA LYS A 76 14.29 -0.99 -20.28
C LYS A 76 15.68 -1.57 -20.53
N TYR A 77 16.22 -2.24 -19.52
CA TYR A 77 17.54 -2.87 -19.58
C TYR A 77 17.48 -4.23 -20.28
N LEU A 78 16.37 -4.95 -20.12
CA LEU A 78 16.10 -6.19 -20.84
C LEU A 78 16.01 -5.94 -22.36
N GLU A 79 15.37 -4.82 -22.76
CA GLU A 79 15.31 -4.38 -24.17
C GLU A 79 16.67 -4.06 -24.78
N GLU A 80 17.69 -3.79 -23.98
CA GLU A 80 19.07 -3.60 -24.47
C GLU A 80 19.75 -4.92 -24.86
N LEU A 81 19.24 -6.09 -24.43
CA LEU A 81 19.79 -7.41 -24.72
C LEU A 81 19.28 -7.96 -26.06
N SER A 82 19.99 -8.94 -26.62
CA SER A 82 19.43 -9.72 -27.73
C SER A 82 18.30 -10.62 -27.22
N LEU A 83 17.32 -10.93 -28.08
CA LEU A 83 16.17 -11.77 -27.73
C LEU A 83 16.58 -13.08 -27.02
N GLU A 84 17.57 -13.78 -27.56
CA GLU A 84 18.08 -15.03 -27.00
C GLU A 84 18.73 -14.83 -25.62
N LYS A 85 19.39 -13.69 -25.39
CA LYS A 85 20.00 -13.39 -24.10
C LYS A 85 18.94 -12.91 -23.10
N ALA A 86 18.00 -12.10 -23.52
CA ALA A 86 16.88 -11.65 -22.71
C ALA A 86 16.05 -12.84 -22.21
N ALA A 87 15.71 -13.78 -23.10
CA ALA A 87 14.99 -15.00 -22.71
C ALA A 87 15.75 -15.84 -21.70
N ARG A 88 17.08 -16.01 -21.85
CA ARG A 88 17.89 -16.73 -20.85
C ARG A 88 17.97 -15.99 -19.52
N VAL A 89 18.08 -14.67 -19.52
CA VAL A 89 18.08 -13.87 -18.28
C VAL A 89 16.74 -14.06 -17.54
N VAL A 90 15.62 -13.93 -18.24
CA VAL A 90 14.28 -14.15 -17.66
C VAL A 90 14.10 -15.59 -17.17
N SER A 91 14.68 -16.60 -17.87
CA SER A 91 14.63 -18.00 -17.41
C SER A 91 15.42 -18.27 -16.12
N TYR A 92 16.33 -17.37 -15.72
CA TYR A 92 17.07 -17.46 -14.46
C TYR A 92 16.52 -16.57 -13.35
N MET A 93 15.51 -15.74 -13.62
CA MET A 93 14.79 -14.96 -12.61
C MET A 93 13.87 -15.87 -11.80
N ASP A 94 13.56 -15.48 -10.59
CA ASP A 94 12.42 -16.05 -9.87
C ASP A 94 11.14 -15.82 -10.67
N SER A 95 10.17 -16.70 -10.56
CA SER A 95 9.01 -16.70 -11.47
C SER A 95 8.12 -15.46 -11.35
N ASP A 96 8.00 -14.89 -10.17
CA ASP A 96 7.36 -13.62 -9.87
C ASP A 96 8.10 -12.43 -10.52
N ASP A 97 9.40 -12.26 -10.24
CA ASP A 97 10.25 -11.25 -10.88
C ASP A 97 10.19 -11.32 -12.41
N ALA A 98 10.17 -12.56 -12.95
CA ALA A 98 10.10 -12.77 -14.40
C ALA A 98 8.76 -12.27 -14.98
N VAL A 99 7.65 -12.47 -14.28
CA VAL A 99 6.32 -12.00 -14.69
C VAL A 99 6.26 -10.48 -14.61
N ASP A 100 6.73 -9.86 -13.54
CA ASP A 100 6.71 -8.42 -13.36
C ASP A 100 7.46 -7.70 -14.49
N VAL A 101 8.68 -8.15 -14.79
CA VAL A 101 9.48 -7.59 -15.91
C VAL A 101 8.81 -7.81 -17.27
N LEU A 102 8.12 -8.93 -17.45
CA LEU A 102 7.41 -9.24 -18.70
C LEU A 102 6.13 -8.42 -18.87
N ASP A 103 5.43 -8.08 -17.78
CA ASP A 103 4.18 -7.30 -17.84
C ASP A 103 4.42 -5.85 -18.21
N ASP A 104 5.57 -5.30 -17.89
CA ASP A 104 5.98 -3.95 -18.28
C ASP A 104 6.41 -3.85 -19.75
N LEU A 105 6.61 -4.98 -20.44
CA LEU A 105 6.94 -5.00 -21.85
C LEU A 105 5.69 -4.85 -22.74
N SER A 106 5.93 -4.44 -24.01
CA SER A 106 4.87 -4.51 -25.02
C SER A 106 4.46 -5.97 -25.26
N GLU A 107 3.17 -6.24 -25.48
CA GLU A 107 2.60 -7.56 -25.78
C GLU A 107 3.40 -8.36 -26.85
N THR A 108 3.91 -7.67 -27.88
CA THR A 108 4.69 -8.31 -28.94
C THR A 108 6.01 -8.84 -28.40
N LYS A 109 6.73 -8.05 -27.59
CA LYS A 109 8.02 -8.44 -27.02
C LYS A 109 7.87 -9.48 -25.93
N LYS A 110 6.85 -9.32 -25.06
CA LYS A 110 6.47 -10.30 -24.05
C LYS A 110 6.31 -11.68 -24.68
N ASN A 111 5.48 -11.79 -25.71
CA ASN A 111 5.25 -13.06 -26.42
C ASN A 111 6.51 -13.61 -27.08
N GLU A 112 7.35 -12.75 -27.71
CA GLU A 112 8.62 -13.18 -28.32
C GLU A 112 9.58 -13.75 -27.27
N ILE A 113 9.71 -13.14 -26.10
CA ILE A 113 10.58 -13.63 -25.01
C ILE A 113 10.03 -14.94 -24.45
N VAL A 114 8.72 -15.00 -24.12
CA VAL A 114 8.07 -16.20 -23.57
C VAL A 114 8.18 -17.40 -24.51
N GLU A 115 8.18 -17.19 -25.84
CA GLU A 115 8.41 -18.28 -26.81
C GLU A 115 9.84 -18.86 -26.75
N HIS A 116 10.81 -18.07 -26.28
CA HIS A 116 12.24 -18.43 -26.23
C HIS A 116 12.71 -18.81 -24.82
N LEU A 117 11.85 -18.80 -23.80
CA LEU A 117 12.17 -19.27 -22.46
C LEU A 117 12.49 -20.77 -22.46
N ASP A 118 13.26 -21.19 -21.48
CA ASP A 118 13.46 -22.61 -21.18
C ASP A 118 12.13 -23.27 -20.80
N ALA A 119 12.01 -24.59 -20.97
CA ALA A 119 10.74 -25.28 -20.85
C ALA A 119 10.10 -25.14 -19.45
N ASP A 120 10.92 -25.23 -18.40
CA ASP A 120 10.49 -25.14 -17.02
C ASP A 120 10.06 -23.69 -16.67
N ALA A 121 10.91 -22.69 -16.98
CA ALA A 121 10.59 -21.28 -16.79
C ALA A 121 9.35 -20.84 -17.58
N LYS A 122 9.15 -21.39 -18.78
CA LYS A 122 7.96 -21.11 -19.59
C LYS A 122 6.68 -21.64 -18.93
N GLU A 123 6.72 -22.83 -18.36
CA GLU A 123 5.57 -23.44 -17.65
C GLU A 123 5.23 -22.59 -16.42
N ASP A 124 6.23 -22.18 -15.64
CA ASP A 124 6.04 -21.36 -14.43
C ASP A 124 5.47 -19.98 -14.76
N VAL A 125 6.08 -19.25 -15.69
CA VAL A 125 5.59 -17.94 -16.14
C VAL A 125 4.16 -18.02 -16.69
N GLN A 126 3.85 -19.05 -17.52
CA GLN A 126 2.50 -19.22 -18.05
C GLN A 126 1.49 -19.54 -16.95
N LYS A 127 1.90 -20.27 -15.92
CA LYS A 127 1.05 -20.56 -14.76
C LYS A 127 0.73 -19.26 -13.98
N LEU A 128 1.73 -18.44 -13.67
CA LEU A 128 1.53 -17.19 -12.96
C LEU A 128 0.64 -16.22 -13.75
N LEU A 129 0.89 -16.06 -15.04
CA LEU A 129 0.07 -15.25 -15.96
C LEU A 129 -1.38 -15.76 -16.13
N SER A 130 -1.73 -16.93 -15.61
CA SER A 130 -3.10 -17.45 -15.65
C SER A 130 -3.96 -17.02 -14.46
N TYR A 131 -3.37 -16.49 -13.40
CA TYR A 131 -4.07 -15.92 -12.25
C TYR A 131 -4.53 -14.49 -12.55
N GLU A 132 -5.52 -14.02 -11.79
CA GLU A 132 -5.90 -12.60 -11.79
C GLU A 132 -4.88 -11.79 -10.97
N ASP A 133 -4.67 -10.51 -11.29
CA ASP A 133 -3.63 -9.67 -10.67
C ASP A 133 -3.81 -9.47 -9.16
N ASP A 134 -5.01 -9.72 -8.62
CA ASP A 134 -5.35 -9.62 -7.21
C ASP A 134 -5.34 -10.99 -6.47
N GLU A 135 -4.97 -12.08 -7.16
CA GLU A 135 -4.83 -13.42 -6.57
C GLU A 135 -3.40 -13.68 -6.09
N ILE A 136 -3.24 -14.37 -4.96
CA ILE A 136 -1.92 -14.76 -4.41
C ILE A 136 -1.08 -15.55 -5.41
N GLY A 137 -1.72 -16.34 -6.27
CA GLY A 137 -1.04 -17.13 -7.30
C GLY A 137 -0.25 -16.30 -8.32
N SER A 138 -0.58 -15.00 -8.51
CA SER A 138 0.10 -14.12 -9.45
C SER A 138 1.49 -13.69 -8.98
N CYS A 139 1.72 -13.64 -7.66
CA CYS A 139 2.94 -13.12 -7.03
C CYS A 139 3.75 -14.18 -6.26
N MET A 140 3.52 -15.47 -6.52
CA MET A 140 4.27 -16.54 -5.87
C MET A 140 5.50 -16.95 -6.68
N THR A 141 6.57 -17.37 -5.98
CA THR A 141 7.73 -18.00 -6.61
C THR A 141 7.71 -19.53 -6.42
N ASN A 142 8.31 -20.25 -7.37
CA ASN A 142 8.54 -21.69 -7.27
C ASN A 142 9.90 -22.04 -6.66
N ASN A 143 10.67 -21.07 -6.24
CA ASN A 143 12.01 -21.20 -5.66
C ASN A 143 11.94 -21.64 -4.18
N PHE A 144 11.62 -22.89 -3.91
CA PHE A 144 11.52 -23.43 -2.56
C PHE A 144 11.95 -24.88 -2.42
N ILE A 145 12.25 -25.31 -1.19
CA ILE A 145 12.64 -26.68 -0.86
C ILE A 145 11.47 -27.44 -0.26
N CYS A 146 11.20 -28.63 -0.81
CA CYS A 146 10.15 -29.53 -0.35
C CYS A 146 10.67 -30.94 -0.12
N ILE A 147 10.29 -31.55 1.03
CA ILE A 147 10.69 -32.92 1.39
C ILE A 147 9.49 -33.74 1.90
N PRO A 148 9.52 -35.07 1.74
CA PRO A 148 8.51 -35.96 2.35
C PRO A 148 8.64 -36.06 3.88
N ASP A 149 7.51 -36.26 4.57
CA ASP A 149 7.41 -36.38 6.05
C ASP A 149 8.00 -37.69 6.63
N ASN A 150 8.24 -38.68 5.79
CA ASN A 150 8.70 -40.02 6.18
C ASN A 150 10.23 -40.19 6.14
N LEU A 151 11.00 -39.13 5.92
CA LEU A 151 12.47 -39.19 5.89
C LEU A 151 13.07 -39.23 7.28
N THR A 152 14.28 -39.79 7.39
CA THR A 152 15.15 -39.58 8.54
C THR A 152 15.84 -38.22 8.47
N ILE A 153 16.33 -37.68 9.59
CA ILE A 153 17.09 -36.40 9.64
C ILE A 153 18.22 -36.38 8.61
N ARG A 154 18.94 -37.50 8.47
CA ARG A 154 20.05 -37.62 7.51
C ARG A 154 19.58 -37.55 6.06
N GLU A 155 18.48 -38.20 5.74
CA GLU A 155 17.88 -38.19 4.40
C GLU A 155 17.29 -36.81 4.07
N ALA A 156 16.61 -36.17 5.04
CA ALA A 156 16.11 -34.80 4.91
C ALA A 156 17.24 -33.80 4.63
N MET A 157 18.35 -33.87 5.39
CA MET A 157 19.52 -33.03 5.13
C MET A 157 20.14 -33.33 3.74
N SER A 158 20.16 -34.59 3.31
CA SER A 158 20.67 -34.94 1.96
C SER A 158 19.76 -34.42 0.85
N ALA A 159 18.46 -34.45 1.04
CA ALA A 159 17.48 -33.90 0.12
C ALA A 159 17.59 -32.36 0.02
N LEU A 160 17.73 -31.68 1.18
CA LEU A 160 18.01 -30.25 1.24
C LEU A 160 19.25 -29.87 0.44
N VAL A 161 20.40 -30.51 0.72
CA VAL A 161 21.68 -30.20 0.04
C VAL A 161 21.59 -30.42 -1.46
N LYS A 162 20.80 -31.40 -1.91
CA LYS A 162 20.60 -31.64 -3.34
C LYS A 162 19.78 -30.51 -4.00
N GLN A 163 18.71 -30.06 -3.35
CA GLN A 163 17.81 -29.02 -3.87
C GLN A 163 18.43 -27.61 -3.73
N ALA A 164 19.22 -27.35 -2.71
CA ALA A 164 19.92 -26.08 -2.47
C ALA A 164 20.93 -25.67 -3.57
N GLY A 165 21.18 -26.52 -4.58
CA GLY A 165 21.93 -26.15 -5.75
C GLY A 165 21.09 -25.54 -6.88
N GLU A 166 19.77 -25.61 -6.75
CA GLU A 166 18.79 -25.17 -7.75
C GLU A 166 17.81 -24.13 -7.14
N HIS A 167 17.73 -24.06 -5.79
CA HIS A 167 16.84 -23.18 -5.05
C HIS A 167 17.59 -22.38 -3.99
N ASP A 168 17.34 -21.09 -3.89
CA ASP A 168 18.00 -20.16 -2.96
C ASP A 168 17.21 -19.96 -1.66
N ASN A 169 15.88 -20.14 -1.68
CA ASN A 169 15.02 -20.05 -0.50
C ASN A 169 15.11 -21.33 0.34
N ILE A 170 16.18 -21.42 1.14
CA ILE A 170 16.51 -22.61 1.95
C ILE A 170 16.22 -22.45 3.44
N SER A 171 15.85 -21.25 3.91
CA SER A 171 15.61 -20.96 5.33
C SER A 171 14.46 -21.79 5.88
N THR A 172 13.41 -21.98 5.09
CA THR A 172 12.24 -22.79 5.40
C THR A 172 12.19 -24.01 4.48
N ILE A 173 12.07 -25.20 5.05
CA ILE A 173 11.92 -26.46 4.34
C ILE A 173 10.48 -26.94 4.49
N TYR A 174 9.75 -27.01 3.39
CA TYR A 174 8.37 -27.48 3.41
C TYR A 174 8.27 -28.98 3.42
N VAL A 175 7.29 -29.50 4.12
CA VAL A 175 7.09 -30.94 4.31
C VAL A 175 5.75 -31.35 3.74
N VAL A 176 5.76 -32.41 2.91
CA VAL A 176 4.56 -33.01 2.33
C VAL A 176 4.35 -34.42 2.84
N ASN A 177 3.09 -34.80 2.99
CA ASN A 177 2.70 -36.16 3.39
C ASN A 177 2.73 -37.13 2.20
N GLY A 178 2.45 -38.41 2.44
CA GLY A 178 2.43 -39.45 1.41
C GLY A 178 1.37 -39.25 0.30
N ALA A 179 0.47 -38.27 0.41
CA ALA A 179 -0.49 -37.85 -0.61
C ALA A 179 -0.07 -36.56 -1.33
N ASP A 180 1.18 -36.14 -1.15
CA ASP A 180 1.74 -34.93 -1.75
C ASP A 180 1.01 -33.64 -1.32
N LYS A 181 0.47 -33.62 -0.08
CA LYS A 181 -0.19 -32.47 0.53
C LYS A 181 0.67 -31.85 1.59
N PHE A 182 0.58 -30.54 1.75
CA PHE A 182 1.29 -29.79 2.79
C PHE A 182 1.00 -30.40 4.19
N ALA A 183 2.07 -30.64 4.94
CA ALA A 183 2.00 -31.22 6.29
C ALA A 183 2.61 -30.30 7.36
N GLY A 184 3.42 -29.32 6.95
CA GLY A 184 4.09 -28.38 7.84
C GLY A 184 5.41 -27.89 7.25
N ALA A 185 6.18 -27.16 8.05
CA ALA A 185 7.48 -26.65 7.67
C ALA A 185 8.53 -26.93 8.74
N ILE A 186 9.79 -26.91 8.36
CA ILE A 186 10.96 -27.06 9.23
C ILE A 186 11.85 -25.84 9.02
N ASP A 187 12.23 -25.17 10.10
CA ASP A 187 13.28 -24.16 10.07
C ASP A 187 14.64 -24.85 9.79
N LEU A 188 15.40 -24.31 8.83
CA LEU A 188 16.75 -24.81 8.50
C LEU A 188 17.62 -24.96 9.75
N LYS A 189 17.53 -24.04 10.69
CA LYS A 189 18.26 -24.09 11.95
C LYS A 189 17.92 -25.35 12.75
N ASP A 190 16.64 -25.73 12.82
CA ASP A 190 16.20 -26.90 13.59
C ASP A 190 16.67 -28.18 12.91
N LEU A 191 16.68 -28.25 11.58
CA LEU A 191 17.26 -29.38 10.85
C LEU A 191 18.78 -29.49 11.05
N ILE A 192 19.52 -28.37 11.12
CA ILE A 192 20.98 -28.34 11.34
C ILE A 192 21.34 -28.82 12.74
N ILE A 193 20.55 -28.47 13.79
CA ILE A 193 20.86 -28.86 15.17
C ILE A 193 20.33 -30.24 15.54
N ALA A 194 19.41 -30.81 14.75
CA ALA A 194 18.85 -32.13 14.96
C ALA A 194 19.92 -33.22 14.88
N ARG A 195 19.81 -34.22 15.75
CA ARG A 195 20.72 -35.35 15.78
C ARG A 195 20.23 -36.46 14.86
N GLN A 196 21.14 -37.28 14.36
CA GLN A 196 20.82 -38.37 13.43
C GLN A 196 19.75 -39.35 13.93
N ASN A 197 19.61 -39.51 15.24
CA ASN A 197 18.64 -40.41 15.87
C ASN A 197 17.32 -39.72 16.27
N ASP A 198 17.19 -38.42 16.07
CA ASP A 198 15.96 -37.70 16.34
C ASP A 198 14.92 -38.01 15.27
N ASN A 199 13.63 -37.90 15.61
CA ASN A 199 12.57 -38.13 14.65
C ASN A 199 12.27 -36.82 13.90
N LEU A 200 12.20 -36.86 12.57
CA LEU A 200 11.89 -35.69 11.75
C LEU A 200 10.54 -35.08 12.15
N ALA A 201 9.56 -35.89 12.51
CA ALA A 201 8.24 -35.45 12.96
C ALA A 201 8.26 -34.52 14.19
N ASP A 202 9.31 -34.60 15.03
CA ASP A 202 9.41 -33.80 16.25
C ASP A 202 9.86 -32.36 15.98
N ILE A 203 10.39 -32.08 14.79
CA ILE A 203 10.87 -30.74 14.35
C ILE A 203 9.96 -30.13 13.26
N ILE A 204 8.91 -30.83 12.83
CA ILE A 204 7.93 -30.29 11.87
C ILE A 204 6.93 -29.40 12.62
N SER A 205 6.88 -28.13 12.24
CA SER A 205 5.81 -27.21 12.66
C SER A 205 4.55 -27.45 11.82
N SER A 206 3.58 -28.16 12.38
CA SER A 206 2.31 -28.49 11.70
C SER A 206 1.28 -27.34 11.72
N SER A 207 1.53 -26.30 12.52
CA SER A 207 0.70 -25.08 12.58
C SER A 207 1.29 -23.92 11.77
N TYR A 208 2.16 -24.22 10.82
CA TYR A 208 2.78 -23.23 9.96
C TYR A 208 1.71 -22.53 9.11
N PRO A 209 1.76 -21.18 8.94
CA PRO A 209 0.81 -20.44 8.15
C PRO A 209 0.89 -20.82 6.66
N TYR A 210 -0.23 -20.69 5.96
CA TYR A 210 -0.31 -20.90 4.52
C TYR A 210 -1.47 -20.10 3.93
N VAL A 211 -1.43 -19.90 2.61
CA VAL A 211 -2.48 -19.26 1.80
C VAL A 211 -2.84 -20.13 0.61
N TYR A 212 -3.99 -19.88 -0.03
CA TYR A 212 -4.37 -20.56 -1.25
C TYR A 212 -4.12 -19.71 -2.50
N GLU A 213 -3.86 -20.37 -3.63
CA GLU A 213 -3.50 -19.72 -4.89
C GLU A 213 -4.54 -18.72 -5.42
N HIS A 214 -5.84 -18.94 -5.12
CA HIS A 214 -6.96 -18.07 -5.51
C HIS A 214 -7.45 -17.14 -4.39
N GLU A 215 -6.73 -17.01 -3.27
CA GLU A 215 -7.07 -16.02 -2.25
C GLU A 215 -6.70 -14.62 -2.75
N ASN A 216 -7.56 -13.64 -2.41
CA ASN A 216 -7.28 -12.24 -2.74
C ASN A 216 -6.15 -11.68 -1.86
N ILE A 217 -5.17 -11.04 -2.47
CA ILE A 217 -3.99 -10.47 -1.80
C ILE A 217 -4.40 -9.55 -0.65
N ASN A 218 -5.31 -8.60 -0.89
CA ASN A 218 -5.72 -7.60 0.10
C ASN A 218 -6.45 -8.19 1.32
N GLU A 219 -7.05 -9.40 1.18
CA GLU A 219 -7.76 -10.07 2.27
C GLU A 219 -6.83 -10.87 3.20
N CYS A 220 -5.69 -11.34 2.70
CA CYS A 220 -4.80 -12.22 3.44
C CYS A 220 -3.45 -11.59 3.81
N ILE A 221 -3.02 -10.52 3.13
CA ILE A 221 -1.68 -9.94 3.31
C ILE A 221 -1.39 -9.53 4.76
N ASP A 222 -2.32 -8.86 5.43
CA ASP A 222 -2.16 -8.46 6.83
C ASP A 222 -2.00 -9.66 7.77
N LYS A 223 -2.74 -10.76 7.49
CA LYS A 223 -2.66 -11.98 8.30
C LYS A 223 -1.30 -12.65 8.16
N ILE A 224 -0.81 -12.80 6.93
CA ILE A 224 0.48 -13.47 6.69
C ILE A 224 1.66 -12.63 7.18
N ALA A 225 1.59 -11.31 7.05
CA ALA A 225 2.61 -10.39 7.57
C ALA A 225 2.77 -10.48 9.10
N ASP A 226 1.69 -10.74 9.85
CA ASP A 226 1.72 -10.88 11.31
C ASP A 226 2.49 -12.10 11.82
N TYR A 227 2.73 -13.11 10.95
CA TYR A 227 3.50 -14.29 11.35
C TYR A 227 5.01 -14.08 11.36
N GLU A 228 5.51 -13.05 10.65
CA GLU A 228 6.95 -12.71 10.56
C GLU A 228 7.83 -13.88 10.12
N GLU A 229 7.31 -14.77 9.25
CA GLU A 229 8.04 -15.92 8.72
C GLU A 229 8.90 -15.53 7.50
N ASP A 230 9.98 -16.26 7.25
CA ASP A 230 10.88 -16.04 6.11
C ASP A 230 10.19 -16.28 4.75
N SER A 231 9.22 -17.19 4.71
CA SER A 231 8.37 -17.46 3.55
C SER A 231 7.07 -18.18 3.96
N ILE A 232 6.02 -18.02 3.15
CA ILE A 232 4.69 -18.62 3.37
C ILE A 232 4.34 -19.50 2.17
N PRO A 233 3.95 -20.79 2.36
CA PRO A 233 3.58 -21.67 1.26
C PRO A 233 2.21 -21.30 0.70
N VAL A 234 2.14 -21.30 -0.62
CA VAL A 234 0.92 -21.17 -1.41
C VAL A 234 0.40 -22.55 -1.78
N LEU A 235 -0.85 -22.84 -1.49
CA LEU A 235 -1.47 -24.14 -1.70
C LEU A 235 -2.53 -24.09 -2.79
N THR A 236 -2.62 -25.16 -3.56
CA THR A 236 -3.77 -25.41 -4.42
C THR A 236 -5.01 -25.75 -3.57
N ASP A 237 -6.21 -25.70 -4.14
CA ASP A 237 -7.45 -26.14 -3.48
C ASP A 237 -7.39 -27.57 -2.94
N ASP A 238 -6.58 -28.44 -3.55
CA ASP A 238 -6.34 -29.81 -3.09
C ASP A 238 -5.36 -29.90 -1.92
N GLY A 239 -4.73 -28.80 -1.52
CA GLY A 239 -3.77 -28.70 -0.41
C GLY A 239 -2.34 -29.11 -0.76
N LYS A 240 -1.95 -29.06 -2.03
CA LYS A 240 -0.57 -29.25 -2.49
C LYS A 240 0.14 -27.88 -2.54
N ILE A 241 1.43 -27.88 -2.30
CA ILE A 241 2.24 -26.65 -2.46
C ILE A 241 2.41 -26.40 -3.95
N CYS A 242 2.10 -25.19 -4.39
CA CYS A 242 2.24 -24.75 -5.78
C CYS A 242 3.23 -23.59 -5.95
N GLY A 243 3.65 -22.95 -4.85
CA GLY A 243 4.62 -21.88 -4.77
C GLY A 243 4.81 -21.43 -3.34
N ILE A 244 5.57 -20.36 -3.17
CA ILE A 244 5.74 -19.65 -1.89
C ILE A 244 5.68 -18.14 -2.10
N LEU A 245 5.36 -17.40 -1.04
CA LEU A 245 5.63 -15.96 -0.93
C LEU A 245 6.83 -15.79 0.00
N THR A 246 7.85 -15.07 -0.41
CA THR A 246 8.98 -14.75 0.47
C THR A 246 8.67 -13.57 1.38
N ALA A 247 9.48 -13.36 2.43
CA ALA A 247 9.34 -12.18 3.28
C ALA A 247 9.50 -10.86 2.49
N THR A 248 10.28 -10.86 1.41
CA THR A 248 10.47 -9.70 0.53
C THR A 248 9.18 -9.38 -0.21
N ASP A 249 8.57 -10.39 -0.82
CA ASP A 249 7.31 -10.25 -1.57
C ASP A 249 6.19 -9.78 -0.64
N ILE A 250 6.10 -10.35 0.57
CA ILE A 250 5.12 -9.92 1.58
C ILE A 250 5.31 -8.44 1.95
N VAL A 251 6.55 -7.96 2.10
CA VAL A 251 6.83 -6.56 2.40
C VAL A 251 6.44 -5.66 1.23
N GLU A 252 6.71 -6.07 -0.01
CA GLU A 252 6.35 -5.35 -1.22
C GLU A 252 4.83 -5.26 -1.37
N LEU A 253 4.13 -6.37 -1.27
CA LEU A 253 2.66 -6.42 -1.30
C LEU A 253 2.00 -5.55 -0.21
N VAL A 254 2.60 -5.50 0.99
CA VAL A 254 2.13 -4.61 2.07
C VAL A 254 2.35 -3.14 1.70
N ASP A 255 3.49 -2.79 1.11
CA ASP A 255 3.81 -1.42 0.69
C ASP A 255 2.86 -0.95 -0.42
N ASP A 256 2.61 -1.79 -1.42
CA ASP A 256 1.65 -1.54 -2.51
C ASP A 256 0.22 -1.37 -1.99
N ALA A 257 -0.23 -2.25 -1.10
CA ALA A 257 -1.55 -2.13 -0.49
C ALA A 257 -1.69 -0.83 0.31
N MET A 258 -0.64 -0.41 1.03
CA MET A 258 -0.61 0.88 1.74
C MET A 258 -0.58 2.07 0.79
N GLY A 259 0.13 1.97 -0.33
CA GLY A 259 0.16 2.97 -1.40
C GLY A 259 -1.21 3.18 -2.02
N ASP A 260 -1.88 2.10 -2.37
CA ASP A 260 -3.24 2.10 -2.92
C ASP A 260 -4.27 2.68 -1.92
N ASP A 261 -4.20 2.31 -0.66
CA ASP A 261 -5.06 2.87 0.40
C ASP A 261 -4.84 4.38 0.56
N TYR A 262 -3.59 4.83 0.50
CA TYR A 262 -3.25 6.25 0.54
C TYR A 262 -3.80 6.99 -0.69
N ALA A 263 -3.68 6.42 -1.88
CA ALA A 263 -4.22 6.97 -3.11
C ALA A 263 -5.75 7.08 -3.06
N LYS A 264 -6.44 6.02 -2.63
CA LYS A 264 -7.90 6.00 -2.45
C LYS A 264 -8.35 7.03 -1.42
N LEU A 265 -7.63 7.17 -0.28
CA LEU A 265 -7.92 8.20 0.72
C LEU A 265 -7.80 9.62 0.14
N ALA A 266 -6.90 9.84 -0.80
CA ALA A 266 -6.76 11.10 -1.53
C ALA A 266 -7.82 11.31 -2.63
N GLY A 267 -8.61 10.30 -2.95
CA GLY A 267 -9.64 10.34 -4.01
C GLY A 267 -9.10 9.98 -5.38
N LEU A 268 -8.06 9.16 -5.44
CA LEU A 268 -7.56 8.52 -6.66
C LEU A 268 -8.19 7.12 -6.80
N THR A 269 -8.12 6.53 -7.98
CA THR A 269 -8.59 5.16 -8.20
C THR A 269 -7.52 4.12 -7.89
N SER A 270 -6.25 4.48 -8.02
CA SER A 270 -5.06 3.69 -7.68
C SER A 270 -3.87 4.60 -7.47
N GLU A 271 -2.75 4.08 -7.04
CA GLU A 271 -1.50 4.79 -6.90
C GLU A 271 -1.06 5.47 -8.22
N ASP A 272 -0.33 6.59 -8.14
CA ASP A 272 0.10 7.41 -9.28
C ASP A 272 1.61 7.64 -9.19
N ASP A 273 2.35 7.17 -10.18
CA ASP A 273 3.80 7.29 -10.24
C ASP A 273 4.25 8.51 -11.08
N LEU A 274 5.41 9.06 -10.73
CA LEU A 274 6.04 10.19 -11.43
C LEU A 274 6.38 9.87 -12.90
N SER A 275 6.69 8.61 -13.21
CA SER A 275 7.03 8.15 -14.56
C SER A 275 5.83 7.95 -15.47
N GLU A 276 4.60 7.88 -14.92
CA GLU A 276 3.39 7.61 -15.69
C GLU A 276 3.06 8.69 -16.74
N PRO A 277 2.55 8.29 -17.91
CA PRO A 277 2.02 9.23 -18.90
C PRO A 277 0.85 10.06 -18.35
N THR A 278 0.84 11.37 -18.60
CA THR A 278 -0.19 12.30 -18.11
C THR A 278 -1.64 11.83 -18.35
N LEU A 279 -1.90 11.10 -19.43
CA LEU A 279 -3.24 10.59 -19.74
C LEU A 279 -3.68 9.47 -18.78
N VAL A 280 -2.75 8.69 -18.27
CA VAL A 280 -3.02 7.64 -17.30
C VAL A 280 -3.38 8.30 -15.95
N SER A 281 -2.55 9.23 -15.46
CA SER A 281 -2.83 10.00 -14.25
C SER A 281 -4.20 10.73 -14.31
N ILE A 282 -4.57 11.29 -15.50
CA ILE A 282 -5.90 11.88 -15.67
C ILE A 282 -7.01 10.84 -15.49
N LYS A 283 -6.86 9.62 -16.03
CA LYS A 283 -7.85 8.56 -15.89
C LYS A 283 -8.04 8.12 -14.43
N LYS A 284 -6.96 8.12 -13.65
CA LYS A 284 -7.01 7.79 -12.21
C LYS A 284 -7.73 8.86 -11.37
N ARG A 285 -7.67 10.13 -11.77
CA ARG A 285 -8.20 11.28 -11.00
C ARG A 285 -9.58 11.75 -11.45
N LEU A 286 -9.84 11.78 -12.76
CA LEU A 286 -11.02 12.39 -13.34
C LEU A 286 -12.36 11.77 -12.87
N PRO A 287 -12.53 10.45 -12.70
CA PRO A 287 -13.78 9.86 -12.25
C PRO A 287 -14.27 10.43 -10.92
N TRP A 288 -13.37 10.52 -9.94
CA TRP A 288 -13.70 11.11 -8.64
C TRP A 288 -14.04 12.59 -8.72
N LEU A 289 -13.29 13.36 -9.51
CA LEU A 289 -13.56 14.79 -9.70
C LEU A 289 -14.94 15.04 -10.31
N ILE A 290 -15.39 14.17 -11.22
CA ILE A 290 -16.75 14.26 -11.80
C ILE A 290 -17.82 13.98 -10.72
N ILE A 291 -17.65 12.94 -9.91
CA ILE A 291 -18.57 12.63 -8.81
C ILE A 291 -18.65 13.81 -7.83
N LEU A 292 -17.51 14.35 -7.42
CA LEU A 292 -17.43 15.49 -6.51
C LEU A 292 -18.03 16.76 -7.11
N LEU A 293 -17.93 16.98 -8.43
CA LEU A 293 -18.61 18.09 -9.10
C LEU A 293 -20.14 18.01 -8.92
N PHE A 294 -20.73 16.84 -9.15
CA PHE A 294 -22.17 16.66 -8.97
C PHE A 294 -22.61 16.78 -7.51
N LEU A 295 -21.83 16.24 -6.59
CA LEU A 295 -22.07 16.40 -5.15
C LEU A 295 -21.96 17.87 -4.73
N GLY A 296 -20.96 18.59 -5.21
CA GLY A 296 -20.81 20.03 -4.98
C GLY A 296 -21.98 20.86 -5.53
N MET A 297 -22.55 20.48 -6.67
CA MET A 297 -23.78 21.09 -7.20
C MET A 297 -24.98 20.86 -6.26
N ALA A 298 -25.08 19.65 -5.67
CA ALA A 298 -26.13 19.36 -4.69
C ALA A 298 -25.97 20.22 -3.43
N VAL A 299 -24.74 20.34 -2.89
CA VAL A 299 -24.44 21.24 -1.76
C VAL A 299 -24.81 22.69 -2.10
N SER A 300 -24.42 23.18 -3.28
CA SER A 300 -24.78 24.55 -3.73
C SER A 300 -26.28 24.76 -3.82
N SER A 301 -27.03 23.75 -4.23
CA SER A 301 -28.50 23.82 -4.27
C SER A 301 -29.11 23.95 -2.86
N VAL A 302 -28.54 23.26 -1.87
CA VAL A 302 -28.96 23.37 -0.46
C VAL A 302 -28.62 24.75 0.10
N VAL A 303 -27.46 25.33 -0.22
CA VAL A 303 -27.12 26.72 0.15
C VAL A 303 -28.18 27.69 -0.36
N GLY A 304 -28.69 27.50 -1.58
CA GLY A 304 -29.77 28.32 -2.16
C GLY A 304 -31.06 28.33 -1.34
N ILE A 305 -31.39 27.28 -0.60
CA ILE A 305 -32.56 27.23 0.28
C ILE A 305 -32.46 28.30 1.41
N PHE A 306 -31.25 28.65 1.82
CA PHE A 306 -30.96 29.62 2.88
C PHE A 306 -30.69 31.03 2.37
N GLU A 307 -30.97 31.34 1.09
CA GLU A 307 -30.79 32.67 0.52
C GLU A 307 -31.51 33.77 1.31
N SER A 308 -32.69 33.48 1.87
CA SER A 308 -33.44 34.42 2.72
C SER A 308 -32.68 34.80 4.00
N VAL A 309 -31.93 33.88 4.59
CA VAL A 309 -31.09 34.13 5.79
C VAL A 309 -29.97 35.10 5.45
N VAL A 310 -29.34 34.88 4.31
CA VAL A 310 -28.25 35.71 3.79
C VAL A 310 -28.76 37.13 3.43
N ALA A 311 -29.95 37.25 2.86
CA ALA A 311 -30.55 38.53 2.52
C ALA A 311 -30.87 39.39 3.75
N VAL A 312 -31.27 38.76 4.86
CA VAL A 312 -31.58 39.46 6.12
C VAL A 312 -30.30 39.78 6.89
N LEU A 313 -29.34 38.88 6.94
CA LEU A 313 -28.12 39.02 7.73
C LEU A 313 -26.86 38.68 6.90
N PRO A 314 -26.38 39.54 6.01
CA PRO A 314 -25.29 39.24 5.09
C PRO A 314 -23.97 38.86 5.76
N ILE A 315 -23.75 39.27 7.04
CA ILE A 315 -22.50 38.94 7.77
C ILE A 315 -22.35 37.46 8.00
N VAL A 316 -23.41 36.67 7.95
CA VAL A 316 -23.34 35.20 8.12
C VAL A 316 -22.49 34.55 7.05
N ILE A 317 -22.51 35.06 5.80
CA ILE A 317 -21.66 34.61 4.72
C ILE A 317 -20.15 34.68 5.06
N CYS A 318 -19.73 35.70 5.82
CA CYS A 318 -18.33 35.91 6.14
C CYS A 318 -17.70 34.74 6.94
N PHE A 319 -18.52 33.99 7.66
CA PHE A 319 -18.04 32.91 8.54
C PHE A 319 -18.43 31.51 8.04
N GLN A 320 -19.12 31.40 6.91
CA GLN A 320 -19.50 30.12 6.30
C GLN A 320 -18.27 29.23 6.07
N SER A 321 -17.27 29.76 5.39
CA SER A 321 -16.05 28.99 5.07
C SER A 321 -15.33 28.48 6.32
N LEU A 322 -15.36 29.24 7.43
CA LEU A 322 -14.76 28.81 8.69
C LEU A 322 -15.46 27.56 9.25
N VAL A 323 -16.79 27.52 9.19
CA VAL A 323 -17.57 26.39 9.73
C VAL A 323 -17.42 25.16 8.83
N LEU A 324 -17.48 25.35 7.51
CA LEU A 324 -17.32 24.28 6.53
C LEU A 324 -15.91 23.64 6.62
N ASP A 325 -14.87 24.47 6.63
CA ASP A 325 -13.48 24.02 6.71
C ASP A 325 -13.23 23.19 7.97
N MET A 326 -13.66 23.68 9.14
CA MET A 326 -13.48 22.95 10.40
C MET A 326 -14.29 21.63 10.43
N ALA A 327 -15.47 21.60 9.88
CA ALA A 327 -16.29 20.40 9.77
C ALA A 327 -15.64 19.36 8.82
N GLY A 328 -15.17 19.80 7.66
CA GLY A 328 -14.46 18.96 6.70
C GLY A 328 -13.21 18.33 7.31
N ASN A 329 -12.36 19.16 7.94
CA ASN A 329 -11.12 18.71 8.56
C ASN A 329 -11.33 17.66 9.67
N VAL A 330 -12.31 17.89 10.57
CA VAL A 330 -12.61 16.90 11.63
C VAL A 330 -13.15 15.60 11.04
N GLY A 331 -14.01 15.68 10.02
CA GLY A 331 -14.52 14.50 9.34
C GLY A 331 -13.42 13.67 8.69
N THR A 332 -12.46 14.32 8.02
CA THR A 332 -11.32 13.66 7.40
C THR A 332 -10.38 13.03 8.46
N GLN A 333 -10.18 13.70 9.61
CA GLN A 333 -9.42 13.12 10.72
C GLN A 333 -10.10 11.87 11.29
N SER A 334 -11.43 11.90 11.48
CA SER A 334 -12.18 10.73 11.95
C SER A 334 -12.20 9.60 10.90
N LEU A 335 -12.23 9.94 9.60
CA LEU A 335 -12.11 9.00 8.50
C LEU A 335 -10.78 8.24 8.59
N ALA A 336 -9.65 8.96 8.64
CA ALA A 336 -8.31 8.35 8.66
C ALA A 336 -8.13 7.41 9.86
N VAL A 337 -8.60 7.81 11.05
CA VAL A 337 -8.58 6.94 12.24
C VAL A 337 -9.47 5.71 12.04
N THR A 338 -10.64 5.88 11.42
CA THR A 338 -11.60 4.78 11.25
C THR A 338 -11.12 3.77 10.23
N ILE A 339 -10.57 4.20 9.08
CA ILE A 339 -9.97 3.31 8.08
C ILE A 339 -8.88 2.48 8.76
N ARG A 340 -7.92 3.13 9.43
CA ARG A 340 -6.82 2.43 10.13
C ARG A 340 -7.29 1.39 11.15
N VAL A 341 -8.39 1.68 11.86
CA VAL A 341 -8.97 0.75 12.85
C VAL A 341 -9.76 -0.38 12.17
N LEU A 342 -10.34 -0.14 10.99
CA LEU A 342 -11.09 -1.16 10.23
C LEU A 342 -10.19 -2.17 9.51
N MET A 343 -8.92 -1.83 9.25
CA MET A 343 -7.91 -2.78 8.76
C MET A 343 -7.61 -3.90 9.78
N ASP A 344 -7.92 -3.72 11.07
CA ASP A 344 -7.90 -4.81 12.07
C ASP A 344 -9.19 -5.65 11.95
N GLU A 345 -9.14 -6.76 11.23
CA GLU A 345 -10.27 -7.67 10.93
C GLU A 345 -10.98 -8.23 12.17
N THR A 346 -10.34 -8.20 13.32
CA THR A 346 -10.89 -8.76 14.58
C THR A 346 -11.88 -7.84 15.29
N LEU A 347 -12.32 -6.74 14.67
CA LEU A 347 -13.15 -5.72 15.32
C LEU A 347 -14.57 -6.20 15.65
N SER A 348 -14.78 -6.52 16.92
CA SER A 348 -16.13 -6.80 17.45
C SER A 348 -17.06 -5.58 17.32
N ALA A 349 -18.38 -5.82 17.21
CA ALA A 349 -19.38 -4.76 17.21
C ALA A 349 -19.25 -3.80 18.42
N LYS A 350 -18.79 -4.29 19.57
CA LYS A 350 -18.54 -3.47 20.76
C LYS A 350 -17.36 -2.51 20.55
N LYS A 351 -16.28 -2.94 19.89
CA LYS A 351 -15.13 -2.08 19.57
C LYS A 351 -15.54 -1.01 18.55
N LYS A 352 -16.31 -1.37 17.49
CA LYS A 352 -16.87 -0.41 16.51
C LYS A 352 -17.74 0.66 17.18
N LEU A 353 -18.61 0.28 18.10
CA LEU A 353 -19.43 1.23 18.84
C LEU A 353 -18.59 2.12 19.78
N SER A 354 -17.56 1.56 20.40
CA SER A 354 -16.63 2.33 21.25
C SER A 354 -15.87 3.38 20.45
N LEU A 355 -15.44 3.06 19.22
CA LEU A 355 -14.81 4.02 18.31
C LEU A 355 -15.75 5.17 17.98
N LEU A 356 -17.01 4.87 17.63
CA LEU A 356 -18.02 5.90 17.32
C LEU A 356 -18.20 6.89 18.47
N PHE A 357 -18.35 6.40 19.73
CA PHE A 357 -18.45 7.27 20.89
C PHE A 357 -17.16 8.04 21.19
N LYS A 358 -16.01 7.46 20.93
CA LYS A 358 -14.71 8.12 21.08
C LYS A 358 -14.59 9.31 20.12
N GLU A 359 -14.88 9.09 18.83
CA GLU A 359 -14.81 10.13 17.81
C GLU A 359 -15.84 11.24 18.04
N MET A 360 -17.06 10.88 18.42
CA MET A 360 -18.08 11.87 18.82
C MET A 360 -17.62 12.75 20.00
N LYS A 361 -16.96 12.15 21.01
CA LYS A 361 -16.42 12.89 22.15
C LYS A 361 -15.28 13.82 21.75
N ILE A 362 -14.41 13.37 20.85
CA ILE A 362 -13.30 14.17 20.28
C ILE A 362 -13.89 15.34 19.50
N GLY A 363 -14.84 15.09 18.61
CA GLY A 363 -15.55 16.14 17.85
C GLY A 363 -16.20 17.19 18.75
N PHE A 364 -16.84 16.76 19.86
CA PHE A 364 -17.42 17.67 20.85
C PHE A 364 -16.37 18.52 21.57
N ILE A 365 -15.28 17.93 22.06
CA ILE A 365 -14.24 18.65 22.79
C ILE A 365 -13.54 19.66 21.87
N ASN A 366 -13.19 19.24 20.65
CA ASN A 366 -12.58 20.13 19.66
C ASN A 366 -13.55 21.25 19.26
N GLY A 367 -14.80 20.91 18.98
CA GLY A 367 -15.85 21.87 18.64
C GLY A 367 -16.10 22.88 19.77
N ALA A 368 -16.16 22.44 21.03
CA ALA A 368 -16.31 23.34 22.18
C ALA A 368 -15.10 24.27 22.34
N SER A 369 -13.88 23.74 22.21
CA SER A 369 -12.65 24.54 22.31
C SER A 369 -12.60 25.61 21.22
N LEU A 370 -12.81 25.24 19.97
CA LEU A 370 -12.84 26.17 18.84
C LEU A 370 -14.05 27.12 18.89
N GLY A 371 -15.21 26.63 19.36
CA GLY A 371 -16.40 27.43 19.54
C GLY A 371 -16.22 28.57 20.56
N ILE A 372 -15.56 28.29 21.69
CA ILE A 372 -15.19 29.30 22.69
C ILE A 372 -14.19 30.31 22.11
N MET A 373 -13.18 29.82 21.38
CA MET A 373 -12.25 30.71 20.69
C MET A 373 -12.96 31.60 19.67
N ALA A 374 -13.82 31.03 18.86
CA ALA A 374 -14.63 31.78 17.89
C ALA A 374 -15.52 32.83 18.57
N LEU A 375 -16.19 32.49 19.67
CA LEU A 375 -16.99 33.43 20.45
C LEU A 375 -16.19 34.68 20.82
N VAL A 376 -14.98 34.50 21.36
CA VAL A 376 -14.16 35.62 21.83
C VAL A 376 -13.55 36.39 20.66
N PHE A 377 -12.82 35.70 19.78
CA PHE A 377 -12.06 36.35 18.70
C PHE A 377 -12.96 36.97 17.64
N LEU A 378 -14.02 36.26 17.21
CA LEU A 378 -14.96 36.80 16.21
C LEU A 378 -15.84 37.89 16.81
N GLY A 379 -16.25 37.76 18.08
CA GLY A 379 -17.01 38.81 18.75
C GLY A 379 -16.27 40.14 18.75
N VAL A 380 -15.01 40.14 19.14
CA VAL A 380 -14.12 41.31 19.08
C VAL A 380 -13.90 41.80 17.65
N TYR A 381 -13.65 40.88 16.71
CA TYR A 381 -13.47 41.21 15.30
C TYR A 381 -14.69 41.88 14.69
N ILE A 382 -15.89 41.34 14.92
CA ILE A 382 -17.14 41.86 14.39
C ILE A 382 -17.40 43.27 14.97
N HIS A 383 -17.18 43.47 16.27
CA HIS A 383 -17.33 44.77 16.88
C HIS A 383 -16.38 45.82 16.31
N ILE A 384 -15.09 45.52 16.26
CA ILE A 384 -14.03 46.47 15.85
C ILE A 384 -14.08 46.76 14.34
N PHE A 385 -14.11 45.73 13.52
CA PHE A 385 -13.93 45.86 12.07
C PHE A 385 -15.24 45.97 11.30
N LYS A 386 -16.32 45.31 11.75
CA LYS A 386 -17.64 45.36 11.11
C LYS A 386 -18.60 46.40 11.75
N LYS A 387 -18.18 47.03 12.87
CA LYS A 387 -18.89 48.09 13.56
C LYS A 387 -20.27 47.71 14.12
N TYR A 388 -20.51 46.43 14.39
CA TYR A 388 -21.72 45.98 15.09
C TYR A 388 -21.64 46.34 16.58
N ALA A 389 -22.84 46.53 17.20
CA ALA A 389 -22.90 46.67 18.65
C ALA A 389 -22.36 45.42 19.37
N TRP A 390 -21.79 45.59 20.56
CA TRP A 390 -21.20 44.49 21.32
C TRP A 390 -22.17 43.29 21.46
N MET A 391 -23.43 43.57 21.78
CA MET A 391 -24.44 42.51 21.94
C MET A 391 -24.65 41.73 20.67
N SER A 392 -24.88 42.39 19.56
CA SER A 392 -25.07 41.74 18.25
C SER A 392 -23.78 41.00 17.80
N ALA A 393 -22.60 41.58 18.05
CA ALA A 393 -21.33 40.97 17.71
C ALA A 393 -21.13 39.63 18.46
N PHE A 394 -21.42 39.59 19.76
CA PHE A 394 -21.31 38.37 20.55
C PHE A 394 -22.46 37.36 20.29
N LEU A 395 -23.64 37.81 19.89
CA LEU A 395 -24.72 36.91 19.44
C LEU A 395 -24.34 36.22 18.13
N ILE A 396 -23.80 36.96 17.15
CA ILE A 396 -23.33 36.39 15.87
C ILE A 396 -22.18 35.41 16.10
N SER A 397 -21.15 35.83 16.87
CA SER A 397 -19.99 34.94 17.15
C SER A 397 -20.39 33.73 17.99
N GLY A 398 -21.34 33.85 18.89
CA GLY A 398 -21.94 32.74 19.66
C GLY A 398 -22.67 31.74 18.78
N CYS A 399 -23.42 32.22 17.78
CA CYS A 399 -24.03 31.37 16.78
C CYS A 399 -23.01 30.61 15.96
N VAL A 400 -21.93 31.25 15.50
CA VAL A 400 -20.80 30.59 14.82
C VAL A 400 -20.16 29.54 15.73
N GLY A 401 -19.89 29.88 16.99
CA GLY A 401 -19.29 28.96 17.96
C GLY A 401 -20.16 27.72 18.23
N LEU A 402 -21.48 27.91 18.38
CA LEU A 402 -22.40 26.79 18.54
C LEU A 402 -22.49 25.95 17.27
N SER A 403 -22.48 26.59 16.11
CA SER A 403 -22.46 25.89 14.81
C SER A 403 -21.22 25.03 14.65
N LEU A 404 -20.01 25.50 15.08
CA LEU A 404 -18.81 24.73 15.11
C LEU A 404 -18.95 23.47 15.99
N ILE A 405 -19.51 23.61 17.20
CA ILE A 405 -19.70 22.44 18.09
C ILE A 405 -20.58 21.39 17.41
N VAL A 406 -21.74 21.79 16.91
CA VAL A 406 -22.72 20.86 16.33
C VAL A 406 -22.19 20.26 15.03
N ALA A 407 -21.65 21.08 14.14
CA ALA A 407 -21.09 20.61 12.85
C ALA A 407 -19.96 19.64 13.06
N MET A 408 -19.00 19.93 13.95
CA MET A 408 -17.85 19.06 14.20
C MET A 408 -18.24 17.71 14.84
N VAL A 409 -19.24 17.69 15.72
CA VAL A 409 -19.77 16.43 16.26
C VAL A 409 -20.40 15.57 15.17
N ILE A 410 -21.25 16.18 14.33
CA ILE A 410 -21.90 15.43 13.25
C ILE A 410 -20.88 14.99 12.20
N SER A 411 -19.94 15.85 11.82
CA SER A 411 -18.89 15.53 10.85
C SER A 411 -17.97 14.41 11.32
N SER A 412 -17.62 14.39 12.61
CA SER A 412 -16.88 13.30 13.22
C SER A 412 -17.64 11.97 13.13
N LEU A 413 -18.95 11.99 13.38
CA LEU A 413 -19.81 10.81 13.21
C LEU A 413 -19.90 10.37 11.75
N VAL A 414 -20.05 11.30 10.81
CA VAL A 414 -20.09 11.01 9.37
C VAL A 414 -18.78 10.36 8.92
N GLY A 415 -17.62 10.94 9.29
CA GLY A 415 -16.30 10.41 8.99
C GLY A 415 -16.02 9.01 9.59
N THR A 416 -16.81 8.62 10.62
CA THR A 416 -16.71 7.29 11.24
C THR A 416 -17.74 6.31 10.65
N ILE A 417 -18.98 6.73 10.45
CA ILE A 417 -20.08 5.85 10.03
C ILE A 417 -19.95 5.43 8.57
N ILE A 418 -19.54 6.35 7.67
CA ILE A 418 -19.46 6.04 6.23
C ILE A 418 -18.46 4.92 5.93
N PRO A 419 -17.20 4.97 6.39
CA PRO A 419 -16.27 3.85 6.15
C PRO A 419 -16.72 2.56 6.85
N MET A 420 -17.31 2.63 8.03
CA MET A 420 -17.90 1.44 8.68
C MET A 420 -19.05 0.84 7.87
N PHE A 421 -19.84 1.66 7.20
CA PHE A 421 -20.90 1.19 6.32
C PHE A 421 -20.33 0.50 5.08
N PHE A 422 -19.30 1.07 4.44
CA PHE A 422 -18.64 0.46 3.27
C PHE A 422 -18.02 -0.88 3.64
N HIS A 423 -17.27 -0.95 4.73
CA HIS A 423 -16.75 -2.21 5.25
C HIS A 423 -17.86 -3.26 5.49
N LYS A 424 -19.03 -2.85 5.98
CA LYS A 424 -20.14 -3.78 6.25
C LYS A 424 -20.74 -4.37 4.97
N ILE A 425 -20.71 -3.66 3.87
CA ILE A 425 -21.22 -4.12 2.56
C ILE A 425 -20.10 -4.68 1.67
N HIS A 426 -18.94 -5.01 2.26
CA HIS A 426 -17.77 -5.54 1.57
C HIS A 426 -17.24 -4.63 0.46
N ILE A 427 -17.32 -3.31 0.65
CA ILE A 427 -16.63 -2.31 -0.15
C ILE A 427 -15.46 -1.81 0.69
N ASP A 428 -14.29 -1.66 0.06
CA ASP A 428 -13.11 -1.12 0.69
C ASP A 428 -13.40 0.22 1.38
N PRO A 429 -13.14 0.34 2.71
CA PRO A 429 -13.38 1.57 3.46
C PRO A 429 -12.59 2.78 2.95
N ALA A 430 -11.44 2.59 2.31
CA ALA A 430 -10.61 3.66 1.75
C ALA A 430 -11.32 4.39 0.60
N VAL A 431 -12.26 3.74 -0.09
CA VAL A 431 -13.13 4.37 -1.10
C VAL A 431 -13.98 5.50 -0.50
N ALA A 432 -14.22 5.51 0.82
CA ALA A 432 -14.82 6.65 1.54
C ALA A 432 -13.89 7.87 1.60
N SER A 433 -13.21 8.19 0.53
CA SER A 433 -12.11 9.15 0.40
C SER A 433 -12.29 10.49 1.14
N GLY A 434 -11.16 11.13 1.49
CA GLY A 434 -11.16 12.44 2.13
C GLY A 434 -12.03 13.48 1.41
N PRO A 435 -11.91 13.65 0.08
CA PRO A 435 -12.75 14.55 -0.70
C PRO A 435 -14.26 14.25 -0.64
N LEU A 436 -14.64 12.96 -0.63
CA LEU A 436 -16.05 12.56 -0.49
C LEU A 436 -16.58 12.97 0.89
N ILE A 437 -15.85 12.62 1.95
CA ILE A 437 -16.23 12.96 3.32
C ILE A 437 -16.29 14.47 3.51
N THR A 438 -15.35 15.23 2.97
CA THR A 438 -15.36 16.70 3.02
C THR A 438 -16.64 17.25 2.37
N THR A 439 -17.01 16.76 1.19
CA THR A 439 -18.22 17.23 0.49
C THR A 439 -19.51 16.91 1.26
N VAL A 440 -19.60 15.72 1.88
CA VAL A 440 -20.75 15.37 2.75
C VAL A 440 -20.77 16.26 3.99
N ASN A 441 -19.63 16.55 4.59
CA ASN A 441 -19.50 17.41 5.75
C ASN A 441 -19.81 18.88 5.42
N ASP A 442 -19.53 19.34 4.21
CA ASP A 442 -19.95 20.67 3.73
C ASP A 442 -21.48 20.79 3.76
N LEU A 443 -22.19 19.76 3.31
CA LEU A 443 -23.66 19.74 3.40
C LEU A 443 -24.11 19.81 4.85
N VAL A 444 -23.52 19.01 5.75
CA VAL A 444 -23.81 19.03 7.20
C VAL A 444 -23.57 20.42 7.79
N ALA A 445 -22.41 21.01 7.47
CA ALA A 445 -22.01 22.32 7.98
C ALA A 445 -22.93 23.45 7.50
N VAL A 446 -23.29 23.43 6.21
CA VAL A 446 -24.24 24.40 5.63
C VAL A 446 -25.59 24.35 6.35
N VAL A 447 -26.18 23.17 6.43
CA VAL A 447 -27.49 22.99 7.09
C VAL A 447 -27.45 23.42 8.57
N THR A 448 -26.39 23.00 9.26
CA THR A 448 -26.20 23.33 10.69
C THR A 448 -26.00 24.83 10.88
N TYR A 449 -25.13 25.44 10.12
CA TYR A 449 -24.77 26.84 10.30
C TYR A 449 -25.91 27.79 9.94
N TYR A 450 -26.47 27.64 8.73
CA TYR A 450 -27.57 28.51 8.31
C TYR A 450 -28.87 28.20 9.05
N GLY A 451 -29.11 26.93 9.40
CA GLY A 451 -30.26 26.57 10.24
C GLY A 451 -30.21 27.20 11.63
N LEU A 452 -29.05 27.15 12.28
CA LEU A 452 -28.85 27.81 13.59
C LEU A 452 -28.87 29.32 13.46
N ALA A 453 -28.32 29.91 12.41
CA ALA A 453 -28.36 31.33 12.16
C ALA A 453 -29.81 31.80 11.97
N MET A 454 -30.63 31.07 11.22
CA MET A 454 -32.08 31.37 11.05
C MET A 454 -32.80 31.35 12.39
N VAL A 455 -32.68 30.28 13.14
CA VAL A 455 -33.41 30.11 14.41
C VAL A 455 -32.93 31.08 15.47
N ILE A 456 -31.62 31.19 15.69
CA ILE A 456 -31.09 31.99 16.80
C ILE A 456 -31.05 33.45 16.45
N LEU A 457 -30.47 33.85 15.32
CA LEU A 457 -30.24 35.29 15.04
C LEU A 457 -31.47 35.98 14.52
N ILE A 458 -32.29 35.34 13.65
CA ILE A 458 -33.44 35.97 13.01
C ILE A 458 -34.70 35.76 13.86
N GLU A 459 -35.06 34.52 14.20
CA GLU A 459 -36.33 34.22 14.86
C GLU A 459 -36.31 34.56 16.36
N MET A 460 -35.23 34.26 17.11
CA MET A 460 -35.19 34.49 18.55
C MET A 460 -34.72 35.88 18.95
N PHE A 461 -33.68 36.39 18.31
CA PHE A 461 -33.06 37.66 18.74
C PHE A 461 -33.28 38.83 17.78
N HIS A 462 -33.88 38.63 16.60
CA HIS A 462 -34.18 39.66 15.61
C HIS A 462 -32.97 40.57 15.30
N VAL A 463 -31.79 40.01 15.16
CA VAL A 463 -30.51 40.71 14.91
C VAL A 463 -30.42 41.23 13.48
#